data_3bf094041e522fef17668640726fa915
#
_entry.id   3bf094041e522fef17668640726fa915
#
_cell.length_a   1.000
_cell.length_b   1.000
_cell.length_c   1.000
_cell.angle_alpha   90.00
_cell.angle_beta   90.00
_cell.angle_gamma   90.00
#
_symmetry.space_group_name_H-M   'P 1'
#
loop_
_entity.id
_entity.type
_entity.pdbx_description
1 polymer ?
#
loop_
_entity_poly.entity_id
_entity_poly.type
_entity_poly.pdbx_seq_one_letter_code
_entity_poly.pdbx_strand_id
1 'polypeptide(L)'
;RDIIKIKNSFDGINIKLMKCGSIEEALKMVTLAKKYNLKIMLGCMVETSVGITAAASISSIVDKVDLDGNLLINNDPFEGVKVVNGKLSLPNANGLGLKLISKNDSLV
;
A
#
# COMPACT_ATOMS: atom_id res chain seq x y z
N ARG A 1 17.75 1.97 -8.03
CA ARG A 1 18.67 2.63 -8.99
C ARG A 1 18.09 3.93 -9.54
N ASP A 2 16.80 3.98 -9.88
CA ASP A 2 16.23 5.15 -10.55
C ASP A 2 16.04 6.35 -9.62
N ILE A 3 15.80 6.15 -8.32
CA ILE A 3 15.71 7.24 -7.33
C ILE A 3 16.95 8.14 -7.36
N ILE A 4 18.14 7.55 -7.50
CA ILE A 4 19.40 8.31 -7.57
C ILE A 4 19.44 9.19 -8.81
N LYS A 5 18.89 8.74 -9.92
CA LYS A 5 18.87 9.51 -11.20
C LYS A 5 17.93 10.70 -11.11
N ILE A 6 16.81 10.57 -10.39
CA ILE A 6 15.74 11.58 -10.36
C ILE A 6 15.80 12.54 -9.17
N LYS A 7 16.66 12.29 -8.19
CA LYS A 7 16.70 13.01 -6.91
C LYS A 7 16.86 14.55 -7.01
N ASN A 8 17.39 15.03 -8.11
CA ASN A 8 17.58 16.47 -8.36
C ASN A 8 16.50 17.05 -9.30
N SER A 9 15.56 16.24 -9.76
CA SER A 9 14.54 16.62 -10.74
C SER A 9 13.12 16.54 -10.21
N PHE A 10 12.91 15.88 -9.05
CA PHE A 10 11.60 15.69 -8.45
C PHE A 10 11.67 15.91 -6.93
N ASP A 11 10.58 16.40 -6.37
CA ASP A 11 10.45 16.65 -4.91
C ASP A 11 10.06 15.38 -4.14
N GLY A 12 9.58 14.35 -4.83
CA GLY A 12 9.15 13.10 -4.20
C GLY A 12 8.95 11.95 -5.17
N ILE A 13 8.62 10.80 -4.60
CA ILE A 13 8.35 9.57 -5.34
C ILE A 13 7.03 8.95 -4.86
N ASN A 14 6.38 8.19 -5.75
CA ASN A 14 5.23 7.36 -5.42
C ASN A 14 5.65 5.88 -5.48
N ILE A 15 5.63 5.21 -4.33
CA ILE A 15 5.92 3.78 -4.20
C ILE A 15 4.61 3.01 -4.33
N LYS A 16 4.60 1.99 -5.19
CA LYS A 16 3.48 1.05 -5.36
C LYS A 16 4.02 -0.38 -5.30
N LEU A 17 3.50 -1.21 -4.38
CA LEU A 17 4.01 -2.58 -4.19
C LEU A 17 3.93 -3.41 -5.49
N MET A 18 2.86 -3.23 -6.27
CA MET A 18 2.69 -3.91 -7.56
C MET A 18 3.76 -3.53 -8.60
N LYS A 19 4.46 -2.41 -8.41
CA LYS A 19 5.55 -1.97 -9.30
C LYS A 19 6.93 -2.31 -8.74
N CYS A 20 7.16 -2.11 -7.45
CA CYS A 20 8.47 -2.43 -6.84
C CYS A 20 8.64 -3.93 -6.52
N GLY A 21 7.55 -4.68 -6.41
CA GLY A 21 7.54 -6.12 -6.35
C GLY A 21 7.55 -6.74 -4.95
N SER A 22 7.92 -6.01 -3.90
CA SER A 22 7.90 -6.52 -2.53
C SER A 22 7.90 -5.41 -1.48
N ILE A 23 7.49 -5.76 -0.25
CA ILE A 23 7.60 -4.86 0.92
C ILE A 23 9.07 -4.55 1.20
N GLU A 24 9.96 -5.53 1.09
CA GLU A 24 11.40 -5.33 1.31
C GLU A 24 11.98 -4.29 0.35
N GLU A 25 11.64 -4.37 -0.92
CA GLU A 25 12.08 -3.38 -1.91
C GLU A 25 11.48 -2.01 -1.64
N ALA A 26 10.20 -1.93 -1.25
CA ALA A 26 9.57 -0.69 -0.83
C ALA A 26 10.31 -0.04 0.36
N LEU A 27 10.70 -0.82 1.37
CA LEU A 27 11.48 -0.32 2.52
C LEU A 27 12.85 0.23 2.11
N LYS A 28 13.53 -0.45 1.18
CA LYS A 28 14.79 0.05 0.59
C LYS A 28 14.58 1.37 -0.16
N MET A 29 13.48 1.48 -0.91
CA MET A 29 13.12 2.72 -1.61
C MET A 29 12.81 3.85 -0.63
N VAL A 30 12.08 3.60 0.46
CA VAL A 30 11.81 4.57 1.54
C VAL A 30 13.12 5.07 2.14
N THR A 31 14.02 4.17 2.50
CA THR A 31 15.33 4.50 3.08
C THR A 31 16.13 5.39 2.13
N LEU A 32 16.16 5.03 0.85
CA LEU A 32 16.92 5.77 -0.15
C LEU A 32 16.30 7.15 -0.44
N ALA A 33 14.97 7.24 -0.52
CA ALA A 33 14.27 8.52 -0.71
C ALA A 33 14.52 9.48 0.46
N LYS A 34 14.43 9.00 1.69
CA LYS A 34 14.75 9.79 2.90
C LYS A 34 16.18 10.30 2.90
N LYS A 35 17.14 9.48 2.47
CA LYS A 35 18.55 9.88 2.33
C LYS A 35 18.74 11.09 1.41
N TYR A 36 17.89 11.24 0.41
CA TYR A 36 17.93 12.33 -0.57
C TYR A 36 16.86 13.41 -0.32
N ASN A 37 16.22 13.42 0.85
CA ASN A 37 15.18 14.37 1.22
C ASN A 37 13.99 14.42 0.26
N LEU A 38 13.71 13.31 -0.44
CA LEU A 38 12.53 13.17 -1.28
C LEU A 38 11.30 12.86 -0.43
N LYS A 39 10.18 13.51 -0.74
CA LYS A 39 8.88 13.14 -0.19
C LYS A 39 8.43 11.78 -0.70
N ILE A 40 7.68 11.07 0.12
CA ILE A 40 7.27 9.70 -0.19
C ILE A 40 5.75 9.60 -0.12
N MET A 41 5.15 9.22 -1.22
CA MET A 41 3.78 8.76 -1.29
C MET A 41 3.77 7.25 -1.42
N LEU A 42 2.88 6.58 -0.70
CA LEU A 42 2.59 5.17 -0.87
C LEU A 42 1.24 5.05 -1.58
N GLY A 43 1.27 4.61 -2.82
CA GLY A 43 0.10 4.43 -3.66
C GLY A 43 -0.20 2.97 -3.96
N CYS A 44 -1.27 2.74 -4.71
CA CYS A 44 -1.69 1.42 -5.16
C CYS A 44 -2.02 1.40 -6.65
N MET A 45 -2.34 0.21 -7.13
CA MET A 45 -3.08 -0.04 -8.36
C MET A 45 -4.50 -0.47 -7.96
N VAL A 46 -5.36 -0.81 -8.92
CA VAL A 46 -6.59 -1.55 -8.62
C VAL A 46 -6.19 -2.97 -8.25
N GLU A 47 -6.38 -3.33 -7.00
CA GLU A 47 -5.89 -4.58 -6.41
C GLU A 47 -6.76 -5.01 -5.22
N THR A 48 -6.63 -6.27 -4.81
CA THR A 48 -7.40 -6.83 -3.69
C THR A 48 -6.94 -6.28 -2.33
N SER A 49 -7.75 -6.53 -1.30
CA SER A 49 -7.40 -6.21 0.09
C SER A 49 -6.06 -6.81 0.54
N VAL A 50 -5.58 -7.88 -0.08
CA VAL A 50 -4.27 -8.46 0.22
C VAL A 50 -3.15 -7.44 -0.06
N GLY A 51 -3.10 -6.91 -1.28
CA GLY A 51 -2.07 -5.94 -1.68
C GLY A 51 -2.22 -4.61 -0.94
N ILE A 52 -3.45 -4.12 -0.79
CA ILE A 52 -3.73 -2.87 -0.08
C ILE A 52 -3.34 -2.97 1.40
N THR A 53 -3.67 -4.09 2.08
CA THR A 53 -3.29 -4.29 3.49
C THR A 53 -1.76 -4.42 3.65
N ALA A 54 -1.11 -5.12 2.71
CA ALA A 54 0.34 -5.21 2.69
C ALA A 54 1.00 -3.84 2.55
N ALA A 55 0.52 -3.00 1.65
CA ALA A 55 0.99 -1.62 1.51
C ALA A 55 0.69 -0.80 2.78
N ALA A 56 -0.53 -0.90 3.32
CA ALA A 56 -0.93 -0.17 4.53
C ALA A 56 -0.05 -0.49 5.74
N SER A 57 0.54 -1.70 5.82
CA SER A 57 1.41 -2.10 6.92
C SER A 57 2.69 -1.25 7.05
N ILE A 58 3.11 -0.58 5.99
CA ILE A 58 4.27 0.32 5.98
C ILE A 58 3.89 1.80 5.88
N SER A 59 2.61 2.13 6.02
CA SER A 59 2.10 3.50 5.84
C SER A 59 2.65 4.52 6.85
N SER A 60 3.03 4.07 8.06
CA SER A 60 3.53 4.94 9.13
C SER A 60 4.90 5.58 8.84
N ILE A 61 5.62 5.10 7.84
CA ILE A 61 6.99 5.57 7.53
C ILE A 61 7.08 6.44 6.27
N VAL A 62 5.94 6.83 5.69
CA VAL A 62 5.82 7.65 4.48
C VAL A 62 5.08 8.96 4.77
N ASP A 63 5.18 9.95 3.87
CA ASP A 63 4.55 11.27 4.06
C ASP A 63 3.07 11.28 3.70
N LYS A 64 2.67 10.51 2.67
CA LYS A 64 1.28 10.46 2.17
C LYS A 64 0.89 9.04 1.76
N VAL A 65 -0.39 8.74 1.87
CA VAL A 65 -0.96 7.43 1.54
C VAL A 65 -2.19 7.62 0.64
N ASP A 66 -2.27 6.79 -0.40
CA ASP A 66 -3.42 6.69 -1.31
C ASP A 66 -3.62 5.20 -1.64
N LEU A 67 -4.44 4.52 -0.83
CA LEU A 67 -4.61 3.05 -0.81
C LEU A 67 -6.11 2.70 -0.85
N ASP A 68 -6.78 3.06 -1.94
CA ASP A 68 -8.19 2.87 -2.15
C ASP A 68 -8.54 1.81 -3.22
N GLY A 69 -7.53 1.18 -3.82
CA GLY A 69 -7.69 0.31 -4.98
C GLY A 69 -8.64 -0.88 -4.77
N ASN A 70 -8.76 -1.40 -3.55
CA ASN A 70 -9.69 -2.47 -3.21
C ASN A 70 -11.16 -2.01 -3.16
N LEU A 71 -11.42 -0.71 -3.03
CA LEU A 71 -12.78 -0.16 -3.08
C LEU A 71 -13.36 -0.12 -4.49
N LEU A 72 -12.53 -0.32 -5.51
CA LEU A 72 -12.89 -0.27 -6.92
C LEU A 72 -13.27 -1.63 -7.51
N ILE A 73 -13.23 -2.70 -6.71
CA ILE A 73 -13.55 -4.06 -7.11
C ILE A 73 -14.67 -4.64 -6.24
N ASN A 74 -15.45 -5.55 -6.82
CA ASN A 74 -16.55 -6.24 -6.13
C ASN A 74 -16.30 -7.74 -5.90
N ASN A 75 -15.15 -8.25 -6.33
CA ASN A 75 -14.79 -9.67 -6.27
C ASN A 75 -13.55 -9.92 -5.42
N ASP A 76 -13.32 -9.09 -4.41
CA ASP A 76 -12.21 -9.25 -3.47
C ASP A 76 -12.42 -10.53 -2.62
N PRO A 77 -11.51 -11.52 -2.68
CA PRO A 77 -11.67 -12.75 -1.91
C PRO A 77 -11.31 -12.61 -0.43
N PHE A 78 -10.76 -11.46 -0.03
CA PHE A 78 -10.31 -11.23 1.34
C PHE A 78 -10.84 -9.92 1.91
N GLU A 79 -11.10 -9.93 3.21
CA GLU A 79 -11.26 -8.74 4.03
C GLU A 79 -9.93 -8.43 4.73
N GLY A 80 -9.49 -7.18 4.65
CA GLY A 80 -8.25 -6.70 5.27
C GLY A 80 -8.40 -5.29 5.85
N VAL A 81 -7.54 -4.36 5.43
CA VAL A 81 -7.62 -2.95 5.83
C VAL A 81 -9.00 -2.37 5.49
N LYS A 82 -9.54 -1.57 6.41
CA LYS A 82 -10.83 -0.87 6.22
C LYS A 82 -10.60 0.62 6.09
N VAL A 83 -11.42 1.25 5.29
CA VAL A 83 -11.49 2.72 5.21
C VAL A 83 -12.71 3.18 6.00
N VAL A 84 -12.48 3.90 7.08
CA VAL A 84 -13.54 4.45 7.94
C VAL A 84 -13.35 5.97 8.02
N ASN A 85 -14.33 6.73 7.51
CA ASN A 85 -14.28 8.19 7.47
C ASN A 85 -12.96 8.74 6.90
N GLY A 86 -12.49 8.15 5.79
CA GLY A 86 -11.23 8.54 5.13
C GLY A 86 -9.96 8.08 5.84
N LYS A 87 -10.06 7.31 6.91
CA LYS A 87 -8.91 6.76 7.64
C LYS A 87 -8.76 5.27 7.37
N LEU A 88 -7.53 4.85 7.12
CA LEU A 88 -7.16 3.44 7.02
C LEU A 88 -7.08 2.84 8.42
N SER A 89 -7.78 1.72 8.63
CA SER A 89 -7.75 0.93 9.86
C SER A 89 -7.18 -0.45 9.54
N LEU A 90 -6.00 -0.74 10.07
CA LEU A 90 -5.37 -2.04 9.92
C LEU A 90 -6.09 -3.11 10.77
N PRO A 91 -6.14 -4.38 10.30
CA PRO A 91 -6.61 -5.48 11.11
C PRO A 91 -5.76 -5.64 12.39
N ASN A 92 -6.41 -5.89 13.52
CA ASN A 92 -5.73 -6.20 14.77
C ASN A 92 -5.54 -7.72 14.90
N ALA A 93 -4.62 -8.29 14.12
CA ALA A 93 -4.32 -9.71 14.10
C ALA A 93 -2.88 -9.95 13.61
N ASN A 94 -2.39 -11.18 13.76
CA ASN A 94 -1.05 -11.56 13.32
C ASN A 94 -0.89 -11.48 11.80
N GLY A 95 0.32 -11.19 11.34
CA GLY A 95 0.65 -10.99 9.94
C GLY A 95 -0.11 -9.80 9.36
N LEU A 96 -0.73 -9.95 8.19
CA LEU A 96 -1.59 -8.94 7.58
C LEU A 96 -3.01 -8.93 8.17
N GLY A 97 -3.38 -9.94 8.97
CA GLY A 97 -4.71 -10.05 9.57
C GLY A 97 -5.85 -10.25 8.58
N LEU A 98 -5.56 -10.77 7.40
CA LEU A 98 -6.55 -11.02 6.35
C LEU A 98 -7.51 -12.13 6.74
N LYS A 99 -8.79 -11.97 6.37
CA LYS A 99 -9.81 -12.99 6.50
C LYS A 99 -10.33 -13.38 5.12
N LEU A 100 -10.40 -14.68 4.83
CA LEU A 100 -11.03 -15.18 3.61
C LEU A 100 -12.54 -14.95 3.69
N ILE A 101 -13.10 -14.31 2.69
CA ILE A 101 -14.57 -14.17 2.54
C ILE A 101 -15.09 -15.48 2.01
N SER A 102 -16.05 -16.12 2.73
CA SER A 102 -16.65 -17.35 2.25
C SER A 102 -17.42 -17.10 0.95
N LYS A 103 -17.40 -18.07 0.02
CA LYS A 103 -18.09 -17.95 -1.27
C LYS A 103 -19.61 -17.72 -1.13
N ASN A 104 -20.19 -17.94 0.03
CA ASN A 104 -21.61 -17.71 0.30
C ASN A 104 -21.95 -16.24 0.59
N ASP A 105 -20.95 -15.39 0.89
CA ASP A 105 -21.17 -13.99 1.23
C ASP A 105 -20.91 -13.04 0.05
N SER A 106 -20.42 -13.56 -1.09
CA SER A 106 -19.96 -12.76 -2.23
C SER A 106 -20.92 -12.71 -3.43
N LEU A 107 -22.15 -13.22 -3.28
CA LEU A 107 -23.18 -13.20 -4.33
C LEU A 107 -24.48 -12.58 -3.79
N VAL A 108 -24.46 -11.29 -3.55
CA VAL A 108 -25.65 -10.45 -3.55
C VAL A 108 -25.32 -9.18 -4.31
#